data_342d01351b2117e7f5027b5aaf0bd36f
#
_entry.id   342d01351b2117e7f5027b5aaf0bd36f
#
_cell.length_a   1.000
_cell.length_b   1.000
_cell.length_c   1.000
_cell.angle_alpha   90.00
_cell.angle_beta   90.00
_cell.angle_gamma   90.00
#
_symmetry.space_group_name_H-M   'P 1'
#
loop_
_entity.id
_entity.type
_entity.pdbx_description
1 polymer ?
#
loop_
_entity_poly.entity_id
_entity_poly.type
_entity_poly.pdbx_seq_one_letter_code
_entity_poly.pdbx_strand_id
1 'polypeptide(L)'
;VFCDFYPASSDTVSKKTEFETLREAVEKLRLNDASFTFEAQHSEALGFGFRCGFLGLLHMEIVQERLEREGGVEIIQTAPTVNYRIELTDDTTIDIHNPADLPDPTQIKNICEPIVKVEIICPDVNIGDLMRLCEGRRGIFKGQKFISEGRQMLEYELPLAEIIYDFYDKLKSITRGYGTMDYEVIE
;
A
#
# COMPACT_ATOMS: atom_id res chain seq x y z
N VAL A 1 -1.96 3.11 -4.11
CA VAL A 1 -1.96 2.70 -2.70
C VAL A 1 -2.62 3.79 -1.88
N PHE A 2 -3.48 3.40 -0.94
CA PHE A 2 -4.22 4.32 -0.07
C PHE A 2 -3.94 3.98 1.40
N CYS A 3 -3.91 5.01 2.24
CA CYS A 3 -3.67 4.87 3.66
C CYS A 3 -4.31 6.03 4.41
N ASP A 4 -4.81 5.80 5.62
CA ASP A 4 -5.37 6.87 6.43
C ASP A 4 -4.31 7.39 7.40
N PHE A 5 -4.22 8.70 7.48
CA PHE A 5 -3.35 9.44 8.40
C PHE A 5 -4.17 10.15 9.47
N TYR A 6 -3.86 9.88 10.73
CA TYR A 6 -4.49 10.51 11.89
C TYR A 6 -3.43 11.15 12.78
N PRO A 7 -3.74 12.29 13.43
CA PRO A 7 -2.87 12.83 14.46
C PRO A 7 -2.72 11.87 15.64
N ALA A 8 -1.51 11.74 16.18
CA ALA A 8 -1.19 10.79 17.26
C ALA A 8 -1.64 11.24 18.66
N SER A 9 -2.14 12.47 18.83
CA SER A 9 -2.50 13.03 20.13
C SER A 9 -3.60 12.25 20.85
N SER A 10 -3.46 12.13 22.17
CA SER A 10 -4.42 11.46 23.05
C SER A 10 -5.53 12.40 23.58
N ASP A 11 -5.29 13.72 23.63
CA ASP A 11 -6.19 14.70 24.24
C ASP A 11 -7.14 15.35 23.23
N THR A 12 -8.41 15.48 23.58
CA THR A 12 -9.47 16.00 22.70
C THR A 12 -9.21 17.42 22.20
N VAL A 13 -8.60 18.27 23.02
CA VAL A 13 -8.27 19.66 22.65
C VAL A 13 -7.05 19.70 21.71
N SER A 14 -6.00 18.92 22.02
CA SER A 14 -4.82 18.78 21.18
C SER A 14 -5.15 18.15 19.84
N LYS A 15 -6.01 17.14 19.80
CA LYS A 15 -6.48 16.50 18.56
C LYS A 15 -7.06 17.48 17.54
N LYS A 16 -7.83 18.46 17.97
CA LYS A 16 -8.42 19.44 17.05
C LYS A 16 -7.35 20.36 16.46
N THR A 17 -6.41 20.82 17.27
CA THR A 17 -5.30 21.67 16.82
C THR A 17 -4.37 20.92 15.90
N GLU A 18 -4.03 19.67 16.26
CA GLU A 18 -3.16 18.82 15.43
C GLU A 18 -3.81 18.39 14.12
N PHE A 19 -5.12 18.15 14.11
CA PHE A 19 -5.87 17.92 12.87
C PHE A 19 -5.81 19.13 11.94
N GLU A 20 -5.98 20.35 12.46
CA GLU A 20 -5.86 21.59 11.67
C GLU A 20 -4.43 21.77 11.15
N THR A 21 -3.42 21.48 11.96
CA THR A 21 -2.01 21.49 11.56
C THR A 21 -1.72 20.45 10.48
N LEU A 22 -2.22 19.23 10.64
CA LEU A 22 -2.09 18.17 9.63
C LEU A 22 -2.79 18.57 8.33
N ARG A 23 -3.97 19.19 8.41
CA ARG A 23 -4.71 19.69 7.26
C ARG A 23 -3.90 20.71 6.46
N GLU A 24 -3.35 21.71 7.14
CA GLU A 24 -2.50 22.71 6.49
C GLU A 24 -1.25 22.08 5.83
N ALA A 25 -0.66 21.08 6.50
CA ALA A 25 0.51 20.36 5.98
C ALA A 25 0.16 19.55 4.71
N VAL A 26 -0.96 18.82 4.69
CA VAL A 26 -1.38 18.04 3.51
C VAL A 26 -1.80 18.94 2.35
N GLU A 27 -2.49 20.06 2.62
CA GLU A 27 -2.85 21.06 1.61
C GLU A 27 -1.59 21.68 0.97
N LYS A 28 -0.61 22.06 1.79
CA LYS A 28 0.68 22.59 1.33
C LYS A 28 1.48 21.58 0.51
N LEU A 29 1.50 20.32 0.96
CA LEU A 29 2.20 19.25 0.26
C LEU A 29 1.61 19.02 -1.13
N ARG A 30 0.28 18.99 -1.25
CA ARG A 30 -0.41 18.80 -2.53
C ARG A 30 -0.07 19.88 -3.57
N LEU A 31 0.24 21.11 -3.15
CA LEU A 31 0.70 22.16 -4.07
C LEU A 31 2.04 21.82 -4.74
N ASN A 32 2.87 21.01 -4.07
CA ASN A 32 4.18 20.61 -4.55
C ASN A 32 4.21 19.21 -5.17
N ASP A 33 3.17 18.40 -4.90
CA ASP A 33 3.07 17.03 -5.34
C ASP A 33 1.66 16.75 -5.90
N ALA A 34 1.53 16.84 -7.22
CA ALA A 34 0.27 16.63 -7.92
C ALA A 34 -0.21 15.16 -7.88
N SER A 35 0.68 14.21 -7.58
CA SER A 35 0.36 12.78 -7.48
C SER A 35 -0.22 12.38 -6.12
N PHE A 36 -0.01 13.21 -5.10
CA PHE A 36 -0.59 13.04 -3.78
C PHE A 36 -2.04 13.51 -3.77
N THR A 37 -2.94 12.64 -3.33
CA THR A 37 -4.37 12.95 -3.16
C THR A 37 -4.77 12.74 -1.71
N PHE A 38 -5.73 13.51 -1.22
CA PHE A 38 -6.28 13.33 0.12
C PHE A 38 -7.75 13.74 0.18
N GLU A 39 -8.47 13.11 1.08
CA GLU A 39 -9.85 13.42 1.45
C GLU A 39 -10.04 13.29 2.96
N ALA A 40 -10.97 14.05 3.52
CA ALA A 40 -11.27 13.97 4.94
C ALA A 40 -11.85 12.60 5.28
N GLN A 41 -11.37 12.02 6.38
CA GLN A 41 -11.80 10.73 6.89
C GLN A 41 -12.10 10.84 8.39
N HIS A 42 -13.02 10.03 8.87
CA HIS A 42 -13.34 9.93 10.28
C HIS A 42 -13.33 8.47 10.73
N SER A 43 -12.64 8.24 11.85
CA SER A 43 -12.62 6.94 12.54
C SER A 43 -13.23 7.11 13.94
N GLU A 44 -14.08 6.18 14.37
CA GLU A 44 -14.61 6.18 15.72
C GLU A 44 -13.50 6.06 16.79
N ALA A 45 -12.44 5.32 16.49
CA ALA A 45 -11.33 5.09 17.41
C ALA A 45 -10.29 6.22 17.38
N LEU A 46 -9.94 6.75 16.20
CA LEU A 46 -8.85 7.69 16.01
C LEU A 46 -9.31 9.15 15.82
N GLY A 47 -10.58 9.38 15.53
CA GLY A 47 -11.15 10.70 15.29
C GLY A 47 -11.01 11.16 13.84
N PHE A 48 -10.79 12.45 13.63
CA PHE A 48 -10.64 13.03 12.31
C PHE A 48 -9.23 12.87 11.77
N GLY A 49 -9.13 12.53 10.50
CA GLY A 49 -7.90 12.36 9.76
C GLY A 49 -8.10 12.52 8.25
N PHE A 50 -7.17 12.00 7.47
CA PHE A 50 -7.22 12.07 6.02
C PHE A 50 -6.93 10.70 5.41
N ARG A 51 -7.77 10.30 4.45
CA ARG A 51 -7.46 9.22 3.56
C ARG A 51 -6.61 9.74 2.43
N CYS A 52 -5.40 9.20 2.30
CA CYS A 52 -4.39 9.68 1.38
C CYS A 52 -4.11 8.63 0.29
N GLY A 53 -3.95 9.10 -0.95
CA GLY A 53 -3.57 8.28 -2.10
C GLY A 53 -2.15 8.56 -2.54
N PHE A 54 -1.41 7.48 -2.84
CA PHE A 54 0.02 7.49 -3.17
C PHE A 54 0.30 6.68 -4.43
N LEU A 55 1.39 7.01 -5.14
CA LEU A 55 1.88 6.24 -6.29
C LEU A 55 2.34 4.84 -5.90
N GLY A 56 2.92 4.69 -4.71
CA GLY A 56 3.43 3.43 -4.18
C GLY A 56 3.92 3.60 -2.74
N LEU A 57 4.50 2.54 -2.17
CA LEU A 57 4.97 2.52 -0.78
C LEU A 57 6.04 3.56 -0.50
N LEU A 58 7.06 3.65 -1.36
CA LEU A 58 8.14 4.62 -1.20
C LEU A 58 7.60 6.06 -1.19
N HIS A 59 6.64 6.36 -2.08
CA HIS A 59 5.99 7.66 -2.09
C HIS A 59 5.24 7.94 -0.78
N MET A 60 4.55 6.94 -0.24
CA MET A 60 3.85 7.02 1.04
C MET A 60 4.80 7.33 2.20
N GLU A 61 5.93 6.62 2.30
CA GLU A 61 6.95 6.85 3.33
C GLU A 61 7.56 8.25 3.25
N ILE A 62 7.90 8.70 2.05
CA ILE A 62 8.44 10.04 1.81
C ILE A 62 7.43 11.12 2.21
N VAL A 63 6.16 10.94 1.86
CA VAL A 63 5.09 11.89 2.21
C VAL A 63 4.89 11.92 3.71
N GLN A 64 4.84 10.78 4.38
CA GLN A 64 4.72 10.72 5.84
C GLN A 64 5.86 11.44 6.52
N GLU A 65 7.11 11.11 6.18
CA GLU A 65 8.29 11.76 6.76
C GLU A 65 8.27 13.28 6.56
N ARG A 66 7.87 13.74 5.37
CA ARG A 66 7.75 15.17 5.09
C ARG A 66 6.68 15.84 5.93
N LEU A 67 5.49 15.23 6.06
CA LEU A 67 4.41 15.78 6.87
C LEU A 67 4.80 15.87 8.34
N GLU A 68 5.46 14.85 8.89
CA GLU A 68 5.95 14.86 10.28
C GLU A 68 7.02 15.92 10.49
N ARG A 69 8.00 15.99 9.60
CA ARG A 69 9.14 16.92 9.71
C ARG A 69 8.76 18.39 9.43
N GLU A 70 7.97 18.63 8.38
CA GLU A 70 7.59 19.98 7.95
C GLU A 70 6.32 20.48 8.66
N GLY A 71 5.39 19.59 8.96
CA GLY A 71 4.13 19.89 9.66
C GLY A 71 4.26 19.87 11.18
N GLY A 72 5.27 19.19 11.72
CA GLY A 72 5.45 19.07 13.18
C GLY A 72 4.35 18.27 13.87
N VAL A 73 3.66 17.39 13.16
CA VAL A 73 2.57 16.53 13.66
C VAL A 73 3.02 15.08 13.59
N GLU A 74 2.95 14.37 14.70
CA GLU A 74 3.15 12.92 14.72
C GLU A 74 1.91 12.23 14.14
N ILE A 75 2.12 11.27 13.22
CA ILE A 75 1.06 10.65 12.44
C ILE A 75 0.89 9.17 12.82
N ILE A 76 -0.35 8.78 13.12
CA ILE A 76 -0.76 7.38 13.14
C ILE A 76 -1.21 7.00 11.73
N GLN A 77 -0.52 6.04 11.17
CA GLN A 77 -0.81 5.49 9.85
C GLN A 77 -1.59 4.18 9.98
N THR A 78 -2.66 4.02 9.20
CA THR A 78 -3.35 2.74 9.07
C THR A 78 -2.63 1.80 8.10
N ALA A 79 -3.02 0.53 8.08
CA ALA A 79 -2.50 -0.39 7.07
C ALA A 79 -2.85 0.09 5.65
N PRO A 80 -1.90 0.09 4.72
CA PRO A 80 -2.16 0.51 3.36
C PRO A 80 -3.15 -0.42 2.64
N THR A 81 -3.97 0.16 1.77
CA THR A 81 -4.96 -0.54 0.97
C THR A 81 -4.76 -0.27 -0.52
N VAL A 82 -5.35 -1.09 -1.36
CA VAL A 82 -5.35 -0.94 -2.82
C VAL A 82 -6.71 -0.50 -3.31
N ASN A 83 -6.75 -0.07 -4.57
CA ASN A 83 -8.01 0.21 -5.25
C ASN A 83 -8.64 -1.11 -5.72
N TYR A 84 -9.93 -1.29 -5.47
CA TYR A 84 -10.69 -2.45 -5.95
C TYR A 84 -11.66 -1.98 -7.02
N ARG A 85 -11.82 -2.80 -8.06
CA ARG A 85 -12.82 -2.59 -9.09
C ARG A 85 -13.99 -3.54 -8.86
N ILE A 86 -15.18 -2.97 -8.70
CA ILE A 86 -16.42 -3.73 -8.46
C ILE A 86 -17.25 -3.73 -9.73
N GLU A 87 -17.53 -4.91 -10.24
CA GLU A 87 -18.51 -5.10 -11.30
C GLU A 87 -19.88 -5.34 -10.66
N LEU A 88 -20.85 -4.53 -11.03
CA LEU A 88 -22.20 -4.62 -10.51
C LEU A 88 -23.08 -5.52 -11.39
N THR A 89 -24.21 -5.95 -10.84
CA THR A 89 -25.19 -6.82 -11.54
C THR A 89 -25.88 -6.15 -12.70
N ASP A 90 -25.83 -4.82 -12.80
CA ASP A 90 -26.32 -4.02 -13.93
C ASP A 90 -25.26 -3.80 -15.03
N ASP A 91 -24.12 -4.55 -14.95
CA ASP A 91 -22.95 -4.45 -15.82
C ASP A 91 -22.22 -3.09 -15.76
N THR A 92 -22.49 -2.26 -14.77
CA THR A 92 -21.67 -1.07 -14.48
C THR A 92 -20.46 -1.44 -13.62
N THR A 93 -19.43 -0.60 -13.67
CA THR A 93 -18.17 -0.80 -12.92
C THR A 93 -17.87 0.43 -12.09
N ILE A 94 -17.52 0.22 -10.83
CA ILE A 94 -17.08 1.28 -9.92
C ILE A 94 -15.71 0.93 -9.32
N ASP A 95 -14.86 1.93 -9.14
CA ASP A 95 -13.59 1.78 -8.44
C ASP A 95 -13.76 2.29 -7.01
N ILE A 96 -13.38 1.49 -6.02
CA ILE A 96 -13.42 1.83 -4.61
C ILE A 96 -12.04 1.69 -3.97
N HIS A 97 -11.71 2.60 -3.08
CA HIS A 97 -10.49 2.58 -2.28
C HIS A 97 -10.77 2.55 -0.77
N ASN A 98 -12.00 2.83 -0.39
CA ASN A 98 -12.47 2.77 1.00
C ASN A 98 -13.45 1.59 1.16
N PRO A 99 -13.20 0.65 2.09
CA PRO A 99 -14.13 -0.46 2.35
C PRO A 99 -15.54 -0.01 2.75
N ALA A 100 -15.70 1.21 3.29
CA ALA A 100 -17.01 1.77 3.63
C ALA A 100 -17.88 2.06 2.41
N ASP A 101 -17.29 2.23 1.22
CA ASP A 101 -17.99 2.53 -0.02
C ASP A 101 -18.43 1.25 -0.76
N LEU A 102 -18.24 0.07 -0.16
CA LEU A 102 -18.63 -1.19 -0.76
C LEU A 102 -20.14 -1.24 -0.93
N PRO A 103 -20.66 -1.51 -2.16
CA PRO A 103 -22.10 -1.65 -2.42
C PRO A 103 -22.69 -2.83 -1.65
N ASP A 104 -24.04 -2.88 -1.62
CA ASP A 104 -24.75 -4.04 -1.07
C ASP A 104 -24.29 -5.33 -1.79
N PRO A 105 -23.95 -6.40 -1.05
CA PRO A 105 -23.47 -7.65 -1.63
C PRO A 105 -24.37 -8.23 -2.73
N THR A 106 -25.68 -7.93 -2.67
CA THR A 106 -26.65 -8.39 -3.70
C THR A 106 -26.48 -7.68 -5.06
N GLN A 107 -25.81 -6.52 -5.07
CA GLN A 107 -25.55 -5.75 -6.27
C GLN A 107 -24.17 -6.06 -6.88
N ILE A 108 -23.33 -6.81 -6.18
CA ILE A 108 -21.97 -7.13 -6.61
C ILE A 108 -22.00 -8.38 -7.47
N LYS A 109 -21.47 -8.28 -8.70
CA LYS A 109 -21.24 -9.40 -9.61
C LYS A 109 -19.85 -9.99 -9.43
N ASN A 110 -18.80 -9.14 -9.44
CA ASN A 110 -17.42 -9.51 -9.22
C ASN A 110 -16.66 -8.42 -8.45
N ILE A 111 -15.61 -8.82 -7.75
CA ILE A 111 -14.63 -7.92 -7.13
C ILE A 111 -13.28 -8.23 -7.76
N CYS A 112 -12.68 -7.23 -8.41
CA CYS A 112 -11.37 -7.31 -9.03
C CYS A 112 -10.34 -6.54 -8.20
N GLU A 113 -9.16 -7.11 -8.06
CA GLU A 113 -8.02 -6.50 -7.36
C GLU A 113 -6.84 -6.31 -8.33
N PRO A 114 -5.99 -5.30 -8.12
CA PRO A 114 -4.84 -5.08 -8.97
C PRO A 114 -3.80 -6.18 -8.78
N ILE A 115 -3.36 -6.73 -9.91
CA ILE A 115 -2.28 -7.72 -9.97
C ILE A 115 -0.99 -7.05 -10.42
N VAL A 116 0.10 -7.46 -9.83
CA VAL A 116 1.45 -7.01 -10.16
C VAL A 116 2.32 -8.17 -10.63
N LYS A 117 3.14 -7.90 -11.61
CA LYS A 117 4.29 -8.74 -11.93
C LYS A 117 5.42 -8.38 -10.98
N VAL A 118 5.95 -9.37 -10.30
CA VAL A 118 7.04 -9.21 -9.32
C VAL A 118 8.27 -9.97 -9.81
N GLU A 119 9.42 -9.29 -9.83
CA GLU A 119 10.72 -9.86 -10.13
C GLU A 119 11.59 -9.83 -8.88
N ILE A 120 12.00 -10.99 -8.39
CA ILE A 120 12.79 -11.13 -7.17
C ILE A 120 14.17 -11.68 -7.53
N ILE A 121 15.21 -10.90 -7.30
CA ILE A 121 16.60 -11.36 -7.44
C ILE A 121 17.11 -11.79 -6.07
N CYS A 122 17.53 -13.02 -5.93
CA CYS A 122 17.94 -13.61 -4.66
C CYS A 122 19.10 -14.59 -4.79
N PRO A 123 19.80 -14.88 -3.68
CA PRO A 123 20.76 -15.98 -3.61
C PRO A 123 20.08 -17.33 -3.82
N ASP A 124 20.76 -18.27 -4.48
CA ASP A 124 20.25 -19.61 -4.79
C ASP A 124 19.73 -20.34 -3.54
N VAL A 125 20.40 -20.16 -2.41
CA VAL A 125 20.04 -20.83 -1.14
C VAL A 125 18.69 -20.39 -0.58
N ASN A 126 18.16 -19.25 -1.02
CA ASN A 126 16.92 -18.68 -0.52
C ASN A 126 15.71 -18.92 -1.45
N ILE A 127 15.90 -19.54 -2.60
CA ILE A 127 14.85 -19.74 -3.60
C ILE A 127 13.63 -20.44 -2.99
N GLY A 128 13.83 -21.57 -2.30
CA GLY A 128 12.72 -22.34 -1.73
C GLY A 128 11.90 -21.59 -0.67
N ASP A 129 12.56 -20.76 0.14
CA ASP A 129 11.88 -19.97 1.15
C ASP A 129 11.10 -18.81 0.53
N LEU A 130 11.64 -18.18 -0.51
CA LEU A 130 10.97 -17.11 -1.26
C LEU A 130 9.80 -17.64 -2.07
N MET A 131 9.91 -18.82 -2.68
CA MET A 131 8.78 -19.48 -3.35
C MET A 131 7.63 -19.71 -2.36
N ARG A 132 7.92 -20.25 -1.17
CA ARG A 132 6.92 -20.42 -0.11
C ARG A 132 6.30 -19.09 0.35
N LEU A 133 7.10 -18.02 0.42
CA LEU A 133 6.59 -16.69 0.73
C LEU A 133 5.61 -16.22 -0.34
N CYS A 134 5.97 -16.31 -1.63
CA CYS A 134 5.11 -15.90 -2.74
C CYS A 134 3.82 -16.73 -2.82
N GLU A 135 3.92 -18.04 -2.71
CA GLU A 135 2.77 -18.95 -2.73
C GLU A 135 1.82 -18.69 -1.55
N GLY A 136 2.37 -18.44 -0.35
CA GLY A 136 1.60 -18.04 0.82
C GLY A 136 0.89 -16.68 0.70
N ARG A 137 1.27 -15.89 -0.32
CA ARG A 137 0.67 -14.59 -0.68
C ARG A 137 -0.13 -14.63 -1.97
N ARG A 138 -0.73 -15.76 -2.28
CA ARG A 138 -1.55 -15.99 -3.49
C ARG A 138 -0.77 -15.78 -4.80
N GLY A 139 0.57 -15.93 -4.75
CA GLY A 139 1.44 -15.74 -5.90
C GLY A 139 1.34 -16.88 -6.90
N ILE A 140 1.33 -16.51 -8.18
CA ILE A 140 1.38 -17.45 -9.31
C ILE A 140 2.77 -17.41 -9.89
N PHE A 141 3.49 -18.54 -9.83
CA PHE A 141 4.82 -18.67 -10.41
C PHE A 141 4.78 -18.55 -11.94
N LYS A 142 5.62 -17.69 -12.51
CA LYS A 142 5.72 -17.44 -13.96
C LYS A 142 7.02 -17.93 -14.54
N GLY A 143 8.11 -17.88 -13.77
CA GLY A 143 9.41 -18.30 -14.28
C GLY A 143 10.55 -18.09 -13.30
N GLN A 144 11.70 -18.66 -13.71
CA GLN A 144 12.97 -18.52 -12.99
C GLN A 144 14.07 -18.31 -14.03
N LYS A 145 14.94 -17.34 -13.80
CA LYS A 145 16.04 -17.00 -14.71
C LYS A 145 17.36 -16.96 -13.95
N PHE A 146 18.39 -17.52 -14.56
CA PHE A 146 19.77 -17.39 -14.08
C PHE A 146 20.26 -15.96 -14.34
N ILE A 147 20.80 -15.31 -13.32
CA ILE A 147 21.38 -13.95 -13.42
C ILE A 147 22.89 -14.02 -13.41
N SER A 148 23.47 -14.69 -12.41
CA SER A 148 24.90 -14.88 -12.26
C SER A 148 25.17 -16.07 -11.33
N GLU A 149 26.43 -16.45 -11.16
CA GLU A 149 26.80 -17.49 -10.21
C GLU A 149 26.30 -17.11 -8.80
N GLY A 150 25.51 -18.02 -8.19
CA GLY A 150 24.91 -17.85 -6.87
C GLY A 150 23.69 -16.94 -6.82
N ARG A 151 23.18 -16.43 -7.95
CA ARG A 151 22.01 -15.54 -8.00
C ARG A 151 21.03 -15.89 -9.10
N GLN A 152 19.76 -15.91 -8.74
CA GLN A 152 18.66 -16.15 -9.68
C GLN A 152 17.57 -15.11 -9.52
N MET A 153 16.75 -14.99 -10.55
CA MET A 153 15.55 -14.16 -10.56
C MET A 153 14.32 -15.06 -10.61
N LEU A 154 13.38 -14.83 -9.71
CA LEU A 154 12.06 -15.44 -9.69
C LEU A 154 11.05 -14.44 -10.24
N GLU A 155 10.16 -14.89 -11.11
CA GLU A 155 9.05 -14.09 -11.64
C GLU A 155 7.73 -14.65 -11.11
N TYR A 156 6.92 -13.77 -10.52
CA TYR A 156 5.60 -14.08 -9.97
C TYR A 156 4.56 -13.04 -10.39
N GLU A 157 3.31 -13.45 -10.46
CA GLU A 157 2.17 -12.55 -10.41
C GLU A 157 1.56 -12.63 -9.01
N LEU A 158 1.39 -11.48 -8.37
CA LEU A 158 0.87 -11.35 -7.01
C LEU A 158 -0.20 -10.26 -6.95
N PRO A 159 -1.23 -10.41 -6.12
CA PRO A 159 -2.08 -9.28 -5.79
C PRO A 159 -1.28 -8.15 -5.13
N LEU A 160 -1.49 -6.90 -5.58
CA LEU A 160 -0.79 -5.75 -5.01
C LEU A 160 -1.01 -5.65 -3.50
N ALA A 161 -2.22 -5.96 -3.02
CA ALA A 161 -2.55 -5.95 -1.60
C ALA A 161 -1.66 -6.87 -0.74
N GLU A 162 -1.11 -7.93 -1.33
CA GLU A 162 -0.25 -8.89 -0.61
C GLU A 162 1.19 -8.43 -0.47
N ILE A 163 1.63 -7.47 -1.28
CA ILE A 163 3.01 -6.98 -1.25
C ILE A 163 3.19 -5.64 -0.54
N ILE A 164 2.13 -4.83 -0.40
CA ILE A 164 2.22 -3.48 0.14
C ILE A 164 2.36 -3.39 1.66
N TYR A 165 2.30 -4.47 2.41
CA TYR A 165 2.37 -4.41 3.88
C TYR A 165 3.73 -4.85 4.41
N ASP A 166 4.01 -6.14 4.45
CA ASP A 166 5.21 -6.69 5.09
C ASP A 166 6.04 -7.61 4.18
N PHE A 167 5.67 -7.70 2.91
CA PHE A 167 6.31 -8.62 1.97
C PHE A 167 7.78 -8.31 1.76
N TYR A 168 8.11 -7.03 1.57
CA TYR A 168 9.49 -6.60 1.37
C TYR A 168 10.36 -6.87 2.59
N ASP A 169 9.85 -6.61 3.79
CA ASP A 169 10.56 -6.88 5.05
C ASP A 169 10.83 -8.37 5.22
N LYS A 170 9.84 -9.22 4.91
CA LYS A 170 9.99 -10.68 4.93
C LYS A 170 11.01 -11.16 3.89
N LEU A 171 10.97 -10.61 2.69
CA LEU A 171 11.95 -10.90 1.65
C LEU A 171 13.36 -10.56 2.10
N LYS A 172 13.57 -9.37 2.67
CA LYS A 172 14.86 -8.93 3.22
C LYS A 172 15.31 -9.80 4.38
N SER A 173 14.41 -10.18 5.28
CA SER A 173 14.71 -11.08 6.40
C SER A 173 15.15 -12.47 5.92
N ILE A 174 14.41 -13.09 5.01
CA ILE A 174 14.74 -14.41 4.43
C ILE A 174 16.11 -14.39 3.76
N THR A 175 16.39 -13.34 3.00
CA THR A 175 17.63 -13.21 2.21
C THR A 175 18.77 -12.54 2.98
N ARG A 176 18.58 -12.22 4.25
CA ARG A 176 19.54 -11.48 5.08
C ARG A 176 20.00 -10.16 4.43
N GLY A 177 19.07 -9.48 3.76
CA GLY A 177 19.32 -8.24 3.05
C GLY A 177 19.86 -8.36 1.62
N TYR A 178 20.20 -9.56 1.15
CA TYR A 178 20.80 -9.77 -0.16
C TYR A 178 19.79 -9.89 -1.32
N GLY A 179 18.51 -10.13 -1.01
CA GLY A 179 17.45 -10.15 -2.00
C GLY A 179 16.97 -8.74 -2.34
N THR A 180 16.54 -8.55 -3.58
CA THR A 180 15.86 -7.34 -4.03
C THR A 180 14.63 -7.71 -4.84
N MET A 181 13.69 -6.78 -4.89
CA MET A 181 12.41 -6.95 -5.59
C MET A 181 12.09 -5.69 -6.37
N ASP A 182 11.55 -5.89 -7.56
CA ASP A 182 10.87 -4.88 -8.35
C ASP A 182 9.49 -5.38 -8.74
N TYR A 183 8.53 -4.47 -8.99
CA TYR A 183 7.19 -4.84 -9.42
C TYR A 183 6.57 -3.79 -10.34
N GLU A 184 5.69 -4.25 -11.21
CA GLU A 184 4.88 -3.42 -12.08
C GLU A 184 3.42 -3.88 -12.06
N VAL A 185 2.47 -2.93 -12.11
CA VAL A 185 1.03 -3.24 -12.21
C VAL A 185 0.73 -3.69 -13.62
N ILE A 186 0.09 -4.85 -13.76
CA ILE A 186 -0.23 -5.46 -15.07
C ILE A 186 -1.73 -5.60 -15.33
N GLU A 187 -2.56 -5.60 -14.27
CA GLU A 187 -4.03 -5.74 -14.40
C GLU A 187 -4.77 -5.04 -13.24
#